data_86f5947fb8cbf908a73623f0d68e9619
#
_entry.id   86f5947fb8cbf908a73623f0d68e9619
#
_cell.length_a   1.000
_cell.length_b   1.000
_cell.length_c   1.000
_cell.angle_alpha   90.00
_cell.angle_beta   90.00
_cell.angle_gamma   90.00
#
_symmetry.space_group_name_H-M   'P 1'
#
loop_
_entity.id
_entity.type
_entity.pdbx_description
1 polymer ?
#
loop_
_entity_poly.entity_id
_entity_poly.type
_entity_poly.pdbx_seq_one_letter_code
_entity_poly.pdbx_strand_id
1 'polypeptide(L)'
;TAYMTSRGLRTLGVRLRQHHESSLRIAEWLAQHPQVARVNHPALPGSKGHEFWKRDFTGSSGLFSFVLSKRLNDAELAEYLDNFSVFSMAYSWGGF
;
A
#
# COMPACT_ATOMS: atom_id res chain seq x y z
N THR A 1 -26.12 -1.69 -8.78
CA THR A 1 -24.84 -2.32 -8.38
C THR A 1 -24.10 -2.93 -9.57
N ALA A 2 -24.79 -3.71 -10.40
CA ALA A 2 -24.17 -4.28 -11.61
C ALA A 2 -23.67 -3.22 -12.57
N TYR A 3 -24.40 -2.14 -12.75
CA TYR A 3 -23.98 -1.01 -13.58
C TYR A 3 -22.71 -0.35 -13.01
N MET A 4 -22.66 -0.11 -11.71
CA MET A 4 -21.50 0.52 -11.08
C MET A 4 -20.26 -0.37 -11.16
N THR A 5 -20.42 -1.66 -10.99
CA THR A 5 -19.35 -2.64 -11.14
C THR A 5 -18.83 -2.67 -12.58
N SER A 6 -19.73 -2.76 -13.54
CA SER A 6 -19.37 -2.75 -14.97
C SER A 6 -18.64 -1.48 -15.37
N ARG A 7 -19.10 -0.34 -14.87
CA ARG A 7 -18.44 0.96 -15.10
C ARG A 7 -17.04 0.99 -14.52
N GLY A 8 -16.86 0.48 -13.29
CA GLY A 8 -15.55 0.40 -12.64
C GLY A 8 -14.56 -0.50 -13.37
N LEU A 9 -15.03 -1.59 -13.94
CA LEU A 9 -14.17 -2.52 -14.69
C LEU A 9 -13.54 -1.89 -15.93
N ARG A 10 -14.17 -0.92 -16.55
CA ARG A 10 -13.65 -0.26 -17.75
C ARG A 10 -12.33 0.45 -17.53
N THR A 11 -12.11 0.96 -16.34
CA THR A 11 -10.88 1.69 -15.98
C THR A 11 -9.97 0.93 -15.03
N LEU A 12 -10.32 -0.32 -14.72
CA LEU A 12 -9.59 -1.11 -13.73
C LEU A 12 -8.12 -1.30 -14.12
N GLY A 13 -7.84 -1.66 -15.37
CA GLY A 13 -6.47 -1.88 -15.83
C GLY A 13 -5.60 -0.64 -15.70
N VAL A 14 -6.11 0.52 -16.10
CA VAL A 14 -5.40 1.80 -15.98
C VAL A 14 -5.16 2.16 -14.52
N ARG A 15 -6.18 2.01 -13.68
CA ARG A 15 -6.07 2.32 -12.25
C ARG A 15 -5.08 1.39 -11.54
N LEU A 16 -5.10 0.09 -11.84
CA LEU A 16 -4.17 -0.87 -11.25
C LEU A 16 -2.72 -0.57 -11.64
N ARG A 17 -2.46 -0.22 -12.90
CA ARG A 17 -1.12 0.19 -13.31
C ARG A 17 -0.63 1.41 -12.53
N GLN A 18 -1.47 2.43 -12.39
CA GLN A 18 -1.12 3.63 -11.64
C GLN A 18 -0.89 3.32 -10.15
N HIS A 19 -1.76 2.49 -9.55
CA HIS A 19 -1.60 2.09 -8.16
C HIS A 19 -0.32 1.29 -7.94
N HIS A 20 0.01 0.39 -8.85
CA HIS A 20 1.25 -0.38 -8.79
C HIS A 20 2.47 0.54 -8.83
N GLU A 21 2.54 1.45 -9.79
CA GLU A 21 3.66 2.38 -9.93
C GLU A 21 3.80 3.31 -8.73
N SER A 22 2.70 3.92 -8.29
CA SER A 22 2.70 4.85 -7.16
C SER A 22 3.05 4.16 -5.85
N SER A 23 2.46 3.01 -5.58
CA SER A 23 2.72 2.27 -4.34
C SER A 23 4.16 1.76 -4.29
N LEU A 24 4.69 1.30 -5.41
CA LEU A 24 6.07 0.81 -5.46
C LEU A 24 7.06 1.94 -5.21
N ARG A 25 6.84 3.12 -5.78
CA ARG A 25 7.69 4.30 -5.53
C ARG A 25 7.67 4.72 -4.07
N ILE A 26 6.50 4.76 -3.45
CA ILE A 26 6.35 5.08 -2.04
C ILE A 26 7.00 3.99 -1.17
N ALA A 27 6.78 2.73 -1.51
CA ALA A 27 7.36 1.61 -0.78
C ALA A 27 8.89 1.62 -0.83
N GLU A 28 9.48 1.91 -1.97
CA GLU A 28 10.93 2.05 -2.12
C GLU A 28 11.49 3.20 -1.29
N TRP A 29 10.80 4.34 -1.27
CA TRP A 29 11.17 5.47 -0.44
C TRP A 29 11.09 5.13 1.04
N LEU A 30 10.02 4.48 1.47
CA LEU A 30 9.84 4.04 2.85
C LEU A 30 10.90 3.02 3.28
N ALA A 31 11.28 2.11 2.39
CA ALA A 31 12.29 1.11 2.69
C ALA A 31 13.65 1.72 3.05
N GLN A 32 13.94 2.92 2.56
CA GLN A 32 15.17 3.66 2.84
C GLN A 32 15.02 4.64 4.01
N HIS A 33 13.82 4.79 4.56
CA HIS A 33 13.56 5.74 5.64
C HIS A 33 14.05 5.19 6.98
N PRO A 34 14.82 5.97 7.77
CA PRO A 34 15.42 5.47 9.01
C PRO A 34 14.41 5.08 10.09
N GLN A 35 13.21 5.62 10.04
CA GLN A 35 12.14 5.30 11.00
C GLN A 35 11.28 4.10 10.59
N VAL A 36 11.56 3.50 9.46
CA VAL A 36 10.83 2.33 8.95
C VAL A 36 11.71 1.08 9.08
N ALA A 37 11.22 0.08 9.81
CA ALA A 37 11.93 -1.18 10.02
C ALA A 37 11.86 -2.07 8.79
N ARG A 38 10.68 -2.16 8.17
CA ARG A 38 10.48 -2.95 6.95
C ARG A 38 9.23 -2.48 6.21
N VAL A 39 9.16 -2.80 4.94
CA VAL A 39 8.00 -2.56 4.09
C VAL A 39 7.51 -3.90 3.54
N ASN A 40 6.21 -4.13 3.65
CA ASN A 40 5.57 -5.34 3.16
C ASN A 40 4.83 -5.02 1.85
N HIS A 41 5.57 -5.03 0.76
CA HIS A 41 5.02 -4.83 -0.59
C HIS A 41 5.47 -6.03 -1.45
N PRO A 42 4.55 -6.79 -2.06
CA PRO A 42 4.91 -8.02 -2.76
C PRO A 42 5.87 -7.82 -3.92
N ALA A 43 5.83 -6.66 -4.58
CA ALA A 43 6.72 -6.34 -5.69
C ALA A 43 8.13 -5.91 -5.28
N LEU A 44 8.38 -5.65 -3.98
CA LEU A 44 9.71 -5.31 -3.51
C LEU A 44 10.54 -6.59 -3.30
N PRO A 45 11.75 -6.67 -3.89
CA PRO A 45 12.71 -7.70 -3.52
C PRO A 45 13.03 -7.63 -2.03
N GLY A 46 13.02 -8.73 -1.35
CA GLY A 46 13.24 -8.77 0.09
C GLY A 46 11.96 -8.80 0.93
N SER A 47 10.82 -8.47 0.37
CA SER A 47 9.54 -8.70 1.04
C SER A 47 9.24 -10.19 1.10
N LYS A 48 8.64 -10.63 2.23
CA LYS A 48 8.24 -12.02 2.40
C LYS A 48 7.25 -12.42 1.31
N GLY A 49 7.54 -13.50 0.61
CA GLY A 49 6.68 -13.98 -0.47
C GLY A 49 6.91 -13.33 -1.83
N HIS A 50 7.89 -12.43 -1.97
CA HIS A 50 8.19 -11.78 -3.24
C HIS A 50 8.43 -12.80 -4.38
N GLU A 51 9.09 -13.89 -4.11
CA GLU A 51 9.38 -14.95 -5.09
C GLU A 51 8.11 -15.60 -5.64
N PHE A 52 7.10 -15.80 -4.79
CA PHE A 52 5.80 -16.32 -5.20
C PHE A 52 5.03 -15.30 -6.03
N TRP A 53 5.09 -14.02 -5.62
CA TRP A 53 4.49 -12.94 -6.39
C TRP A 53 5.11 -12.84 -7.78
N LYS A 54 6.43 -12.87 -7.88
CA LYS A 54 7.14 -12.78 -9.17
C LYS A 54 6.80 -13.95 -10.08
N ARG A 55 6.59 -15.14 -9.51
CA ARG A 55 6.23 -16.33 -10.27
C ARG A 55 4.79 -16.29 -10.78
N ASP A 56 3.86 -15.85 -9.94
CA ASP A 56 2.42 -16.07 -10.16
C ASP A 56 1.64 -14.80 -10.56
N PHE A 57 2.20 -13.60 -10.37
CA PHE A 57 1.49 -12.34 -10.60
C PHE A 57 2.22 -11.46 -11.61
N THR A 58 1.45 -10.67 -12.34
CA THR A 58 1.99 -9.73 -13.33
C THR A 58 2.06 -8.30 -12.83
N GLY A 59 1.46 -8.01 -11.69
CA GLY A 59 1.45 -6.68 -11.09
C GLY A 59 0.92 -6.74 -9.67
N SER A 60 0.76 -5.58 -9.05
CA SER A 60 0.23 -5.46 -7.70
C SER A 60 -0.79 -4.34 -7.63
N SER A 61 -1.56 -4.30 -6.54
CA SER A 61 -2.43 -3.17 -6.23
C SER A 61 -1.66 -2.07 -5.50
N GLY A 62 -2.39 -1.05 -5.03
CA GLY A 62 -1.81 0.00 -4.19
C GLY A 62 -1.77 -0.32 -2.70
N LEU A 63 -2.27 -1.48 -2.30
CA LEU A 63 -2.37 -1.85 -0.90
C LEU A 63 -1.08 -2.50 -0.42
N PHE A 64 -0.45 -1.89 0.58
CA PHE A 64 0.74 -2.44 1.22
C PHE A 64 0.84 -1.92 2.66
N SER A 65 1.77 -2.44 3.43
CA SER A 65 2.00 -2.00 4.80
C SER A 65 3.48 -1.79 5.08
N PHE A 66 3.77 -1.08 6.15
CA PHE A 66 5.14 -0.93 6.65
C PHE A 66 5.13 -0.96 8.18
N VAL A 67 6.27 -1.29 8.75
CA VAL A 67 6.46 -1.40 10.19
C VAL A 67 7.45 -0.33 10.63
N LEU A 68 7.06 0.45 11.63
CA LEU A 68 7.94 1.46 12.21
C LEU A 68 9.05 0.82 13.05
N SER A 69 10.23 1.46 13.07
CA SER A 69 11.35 0.99 13.88
C SER A 69 11.08 1.14 15.37
N LYS A 70 10.33 2.16 15.77
CA LYS A 70 9.91 2.40 17.15
C LYS A 70 8.49 1.90 17.36
N ARG A 71 8.30 1.07 18.38
CA ARG A 71 6.95 0.66 18.79
C ARG A 71 6.26 1.83 19.50
N LEU A 72 5.08 2.20 19.01
CA LEU A 72 4.25 3.22 19.60
C LEU A 72 3.24 2.58 20.57
N ASN A 73 2.99 3.24 21.72
CA ASN A 73 1.87 2.85 22.56
C ASN A 73 0.55 3.36 21.95
N ASP A 74 -0.58 2.99 22.53
CA ASP A 74 -1.89 3.33 21.97
C ASP A 74 -2.12 4.85 21.84
N ALA A 75 -1.67 5.62 22.83
CA ALA A 75 -1.80 7.07 22.81
C ALA A 75 -0.92 7.72 21.74
N GLU A 76 0.32 7.28 21.61
CA GLU A 76 1.24 7.76 20.58
C GLU A 76 0.75 7.40 19.18
N LEU A 77 0.20 6.20 19.01
CA LEU A 77 -0.36 5.74 17.74
C LEU A 77 -1.57 6.59 17.34
N ALA A 78 -2.47 6.85 18.29
CA ALA A 78 -3.64 7.70 18.05
C ALA A 78 -3.21 9.11 17.64
N GLU A 79 -2.25 9.71 18.34
CA GLU A 79 -1.72 11.03 18.00
C GLU A 79 -1.10 11.04 16.60
N TYR A 80 -0.31 10.02 16.26
CA TYR A 80 0.29 9.90 14.94
C TYR A 80 -0.75 9.84 13.83
N LEU A 81 -1.79 9.03 14.01
CA LEU A 81 -2.83 8.84 12.99
C LEU A 81 -3.78 10.04 12.88
N ASP A 82 -4.07 10.70 13.99
CA ASP A 82 -5.01 11.83 14.02
C ASP A 82 -4.41 13.14 13.48
N ASN A 83 -3.09 13.21 13.36
CA ASN A 83 -2.39 14.42 12.92
C ASN A 83 -2.12 14.47 11.40
N PHE A 84 -2.65 13.55 10.63
CA PHE A 84 -2.52 13.60 9.18
C PHE A 84 -3.32 14.79 8.62
N SER A 85 -2.63 15.62 7.82
CA SER A 85 -3.25 16.80 7.21
C SER A 85 -3.76 16.54 5.78
N VAL A 86 -3.14 15.61 5.07
CA VAL A 86 -3.48 15.28 3.69
C VAL A 86 -4.28 13.98 3.58
N PHE A 87 -3.90 13.00 4.38
CA PHE A 87 -4.56 11.70 4.40
C PHE A 87 -5.52 11.62 5.59
N SER A 88 -6.59 10.90 5.40
CA SER A 88 -7.52 10.58 6.48
C SER A 88 -7.70 9.07 6.61
N MET A 89 -8.11 8.64 7.80
CA MET A 89 -8.37 7.23 8.03
C MET A 89 -9.79 6.86 7.62
N ALA A 90 -9.92 5.75 6.94
CA ALA A 90 -11.20 5.17 6.58
C ALA A 90 -11.04 3.67 6.41
N TYR A 91 -12.15 2.96 6.50
CA TYR A 91 -12.15 1.55 6.15
C TYR A 91 -12.12 1.41 4.63
N SER A 92 -11.13 0.70 4.12
CA SER A 92 -10.99 0.47 2.69
C SER A 92 -10.08 -0.73 2.42
N TRP A 93 -10.32 -1.37 1.30
CA TRP A 93 -9.51 -2.49 0.81
C TRP A 93 -8.82 -2.14 -0.51
N GLY A 94 -8.35 -0.91 -0.63
CA GLY A 94 -7.57 -0.42 -1.77
C GLY A 94 -8.18 0.76 -2.44
N GLY A 95 -9.24 1.25 -2.36
CA GLY A 95 -9.79 2.46 -2.98
C GLY A 95 -9.85 2.40 -4.50
N PHE A 96 -9.98 3.55 -5.10
CA PHE A 96 -10.22 3.70 -6.55
C PHE A 96 -9.01 3.42 -7.40
#